data_7b60e15d569b5e527ecfd3eb20151626
#
_entry.id   7b60e15d569b5e527ecfd3eb20151626
#
_cell.length_a   1.000
_cell.length_b   1.000
_cell.length_c   1.000
_cell.angle_alpha   90.00
_cell.angle_beta   90.00
_cell.angle_gamma   90.00
#
_symmetry.space_group_name_H-M   'P 1'
#
loop_
_entity.id
_entity.type
_entity.pdbx_description
1 polymer ?
#
loop_
_entity_poly.entity_id
_entity_poly.type
_entity_poly.pdbx_seq_one_letter_code
_entity_poly.pdbx_strand_id
1 'polypeptide(L)'
;MEKKRVLMAMSGGIDSTVAAMLLLEQGYELVGVTYRTFDNISRGCMEKEKGCCSVDSLFEAKRMAQELGFEHHILDIRQEFKDTVITNFIGEYLQGRTPNPCVICNSTIKWGKLIETANEMRCDYIATGHYARIGHQDGRRYLRKGADLSKDQTYFLWTLTQENLSRTLFPLGELTKTEVRQIAFDHGYEKLSKKGESQEICFIPDNDYRTFLAEQVENYTEKYGPGNFVDTSGKRLGEHKGYPNYTIGQRKGLGIALGQPMFVIAIHPEDNTCLLYTSPSPRD
;
A
#
# COMPACT_ATOMS: atom_id res chain seq x y z
N MET A 1 -29.17 -22.39 10.03
CA MET A 1 -28.62 -21.04 10.33
C MET A 1 -28.32 -20.37 9.00
N GLU A 2 -28.72 -19.13 8.85
CA GLU A 2 -28.38 -18.34 7.66
C GLU A 2 -26.86 -18.18 7.55
N LYS A 3 -26.30 -18.40 6.34
CA LYS A 3 -24.84 -18.26 6.14
C LYS A 3 -24.46 -16.80 6.30
N LYS A 4 -23.37 -16.53 7.00
CA LYS A 4 -22.84 -15.16 7.10
C LYS A 4 -22.22 -14.75 5.77
N ARG A 5 -22.55 -13.53 5.32
CA ARG A 5 -22.05 -12.95 4.07
C ARG A 5 -20.79 -12.12 4.32
N VAL A 6 -19.80 -12.28 3.45
CA VAL A 6 -18.51 -11.58 3.53
C VAL A 6 -18.21 -10.88 2.20
N LEU A 7 -17.94 -9.58 2.28
CA LEU A 7 -17.39 -8.84 1.15
C LEU A 7 -15.88 -9.06 1.10
N MET A 8 -15.42 -9.82 0.11
CA MET A 8 -14.01 -10.16 -0.08
C MET A 8 -13.32 -9.17 -1.02
N ALA A 9 -12.32 -8.43 -0.50
CA ALA A 9 -11.49 -7.56 -1.34
C ALA A 9 -10.51 -8.41 -2.17
N MET A 10 -10.68 -8.36 -3.49
CA MET A 10 -9.89 -9.12 -4.46
C MET A 10 -8.89 -8.19 -5.18
N SER A 11 -7.64 -8.60 -5.30
CA SER A 11 -6.60 -7.86 -6.02
C SER A 11 -6.05 -8.60 -7.25
N GLY A 12 -6.58 -9.80 -7.56
CA GLY A 12 -6.02 -10.68 -8.57
C GLY A 12 -4.68 -11.31 -8.17
N GLY A 13 -4.26 -11.14 -6.92
CA GLY A 13 -3.07 -11.74 -6.34
C GLY A 13 -3.37 -13.02 -5.55
N ILE A 14 -2.32 -13.80 -5.26
CA ILE A 14 -2.41 -15.06 -4.52
C ILE A 14 -3.07 -14.90 -3.16
N ASP A 15 -2.73 -13.85 -2.42
CA ASP A 15 -3.19 -13.66 -1.04
C ASP A 15 -4.71 -13.48 -0.96
N SER A 16 -5.28 -12.62 -1.81
CA SER A 16 -6.73 -12.43 -1.84
C SER A 16 -7.48 -13.67 -2.33
N THR A 17 -6.89 -14.42 -3.26
CA THR A 17 -7.49 -15.64 -3.80
C THR A 17 -7.53 -16.75 -2.73
N VAL A 18 -6.40 -17.00 -2.04
CA VAL A 18 -6.34 -18.00 -0.97
C VAL A 18 -7.22 -17.60 0.22
N ALA A 19 -7.26 -16.31 0.56
CA ALA A 19 -8.18 -15.82 1.59
C ALA A 19 -9.65 -16.12 1.26
N ALA A 20 -10.05 -15.98 -0.01
CA ALA A 20 -11.39 -16.35 -0.46
C ALA A 20 -11.66 -17.86 -0.36
N MET A 21 -10.70 -18.70 -0.78
CA MET A 21 -10.81 -20.16 -0.65
C MET A 21 -11.07 -20.59 0.80
N LEU A 22 -10.25 -20.09 1.72
CA LEU A 22 -10.37 -20.42 3.15
C LEU A 22 -11.72 -19.99 3.74
N LEU A 23 -12.27 -18.86 3.33
CA LEU A 23 -13.60 -18.42 3.78
C LEU A 23 -14.72 -19.27 3.21
N LEU A 24 -14.62 -19.72 1.95
CA LEU A 24 -15.58 -20.68 1.36
C LEU A 24 -15.56 -22.02 2.10
N GLU A 25 -14.37 -22.54 2.42
CA GLU A 25 -14.21 -23.78 3.21
C GLU A 25 -14.80 -23.65 4.62
N GLN A 26 -14.74 -22.45 5.23
CA GLN A 26 -15.36 -22.13 6.50
C GLN A 26 -16.89 -21.97 6.41
N GLY A 27 -17.45 -22.04 5.19
CA GLY A 27 -18.90 -22.01 4.95
C GLY A 27 -19.51 -20.61 4.81
N TYR A 28 -18.69 -19.56 4.67
CA TYR A 28 -19.19 -18.22 4.37
C TYR A 28 -19.76 -18.11 2.95
N GLU A 29 -20.72 -17.20 2.76
CA GLU A 29 -21.17 -16.74 1.46
C GLU A 29 -20.32 -15.54 1.05
N LEU A 30 -19.68 -15.57 -0.12
CA LEU A 30 -18.80 -14.50 -0.57
C LEU A 30 -19.42 -13.63 -1.64
N VAL A 31 -19.14 -12.34 -1.56
CA VAL A 31 -19.25 -11.36 -2.64
C VAL A 31 -17.89 -10.74 -2.84
N GLY A 32 -17.33 -10.84 -4.04
CA GLY A 32 -16.03 -10.28 -4.38
C GLY A 32 -16.14 -8.81 -4.81
N VAL A 33 -15.15 -8.00 -4.43
CA VAL A 33 -15.02 -6.64 -4.93
C VAL A 33 -13.57 -6.34 -5.26
N THR A 34 -13.35 -5.69 -6.42
CA THR A 34 -12.06 -5.07 -6.77
C THR A 34 -12.27 -3.61 -7.04
N TYR A 35 -11.46 -2.77 -6.42
CA TYR A 35 -11.45 -1.33 -6.65
C TYR A 35 -10.49 -0.97 -7.78
N ARG A 36 -11.00 -0.30 -8.81
CA ARG A 36 -10.17 0.38 -9.79
C ARG A 36 -9.75 1.73 -9.22
N THR A 37 -8.50 1.81 -8.75
CA THR A 37 -7.98 2.97 -8.00
C THR A 37 -7.16 3.92 -8.86
N PHE A 38 -6.45 3.41 -9.86
CA PHE A 38 -5.54 4.20 -10.69
C PHE A 38 -5.36 3.55 -12.06
N ASP A 39 -5.27 4.38 -13.11
CA ASP A 39 -4.88 3.92 -14.45
C ASP A 39 -3.43 4.33 -14.70
N ASN A 40 -2.54 3.36 -14.85
CA ASN A 40 -1.18 3.60 -15.30
C ASN A 40 -1.17 3.91 -16.82
N ILE A 41 -1.55 5.12 -17.19
CA ILE A 41 -1.44 5.62 -18.57
C ILE A 41 -0.22 6.57 -18.66
N SER A 42 0.95 6.16 -18.21
CA SER A 42 2.16 6.83 -18.62
C SER A 42 2.66 6.20 -19.94
N ARG A 43 3.14 7.06 -20.86
CA ARG A 43 3.59 6.67 -22.21
C ARG A 43 4.70 5.59 -22.26
N GLY A 44 5.31 5.25 -21.12
CA GLY A 44 6.29 4.18 -20.98
C GLY A 44 5.75 2.85 -20.45
N CYS A 45 4.49 2.79 -20.01
CA CYS A 45 3.91 1.61 -19.35
C CYS A 45 3.22 0.61 -20.28
N MET A 46 3.19 0.84 -21.59
CA MET A 46 2.64 -0.17 -22.53
C MET A 46 3.45 -1.47 -22.57
N GLU A 47 4.66 -1.49 -22.00
CA GLU A 47 5.54 -2.68 -22.00
C GLU A 47 5.73 -3.34 -20.63
N LYS A 48 5.28 -2.71 -19.52
CA LYS A 48 5.47 -3.27 -18.15
C LYS A 48 4.27 -2.99 -17.25
N GLU A 49 3.15 -3.64 -17.50
CA GLU A 49 2.02 -3.63 -16.56
C GLU A 49 2.37 -4.44 -15.30
N LYS A 50 2.94 -3.80 -14.29
CA LYS A 50 3.18 -4.36 -12.97
C LYS A 50 2.52 -3.50 -11.91
N GLY A 51 1.36 -3.93 -11.43
CA GLY A 51 0.68 -3.30 -10.32
C GLY A 51 -0.62 -4.03 -9.98
N CYS A 52 -1.10 -3.96 -8.74
CA CYS A 52 -2.35 -4.62 -8.33
C CYS A 52 -3.62 -3.98 -8.93
N CYS A 53 -3.48 -2.87 -9.66
CA CYS A 53 -4.58 -2.17 -10.33
C CYS A 53 -4.41 -2.16 -11.87
N SER A 54 -3.58 -3.04 -12.45
CA SER A 54 -3.55 -3.24 -13.89
C SER A 54 -4.89 -3.81 -14.38
N VAL A 55 -5.26 -3.52 -15.63
CA VAL A 55 -6.49 -4.06 -16.24
C VAL A 55 -6.49 -5.59 -16.16
N ASP A 56 -5.34 -6.23 -16.35
CA ASP A 56 -5.17 -7.68 -16.22
C ASP A 56 -5.47 -8.17 -14.80
N SER A 57 -5.05 -7.44 -13.76
CA SER A 57 -5.34 -7.80 -12.36
C SER A 57 -6.83 -7.76 -12.05
N LEU A 58 -7.57 -6.79 -12.62
CA LEU A 58 -9.02 -6.69 -12.47
C LEU A 58 -9.73 -7.90 -13.10
N PHE A 59 -9.32 -8.27 -14.31
CA PHE A 59 -9.86 -9.46 -15.00
C PHE A 59 -9.45 -10.76 -14.30
N GLU A 60 -8.23 -10.84 -13.78
CA GLU A 60 -7.75 -11.98 -13.01
C GLU A 60 -8.57 -12.18 -11.73
N ALA A 61 -8.84 -11.09 -10.98
CA ALA A 61 -9.70 -11.13 -9.80
C ALA A 61 -11.12 -11.62 -10.13
N LYS A 62 -11.72 -11.10 -11.21
CA LYS A 62 -13.03 -11.52 -11.66
C LYS A 62 -13.05 -12.99 -12.06
N ARG A 63 -12.04 -13.45 -12.81
CA ARG A 63 -11.91 -14.86 -13.20
C ARG A 63 -11.79 -15.77 -11.99
N MET A 64 -10.94 -15.41 -11.01
CA MET A 64 -10.79 -16.20 -9.78
C MET A 64 -12.10 -16.33 -9.02
N ALA A 65 -12.85 -15.24 -8.87
CA ALA A 65 -14.15 -15.27 -8.22
C ALA A 65 -15.16 -16.18 -8.95
N GLN A 66 -15.18 -16.14 -10.29
CA GLN A 66 -16.03 -17.02 -11.12
C GLN A 66 -15.63 -18.50 -10.99
N GLU A 67 -14.33 -18.81 -11.00
CA GLU A 67 -13.84 -20.18 -10.82
C GLU A 67 -14.15 -20.72 -9.42
N LEU A 68 -14.13 -19.86 -8.40
CA LEU A 68 -14.49 -20.19 -7.03
C LEU A 68 -15.99 -20.18 -6.75
N GLY A 69 -16.82 -19.72 -7.72
CA GLY A 69 -18.28 -19.83 -7.66
C GLY A 69 -18.99 -18.72 -6.89
N PHE A 70 -18.43 -17.51 -6.82
CA PHE A 70 -19.10 -16.37 -6.21
C PHE A 70 -19.13 -15.11 -7.11
N GLU A 71 -20.09 -14.23 -6.83
CA GLU A 71 -20.30 -12.96 -7.55
C GLU A 71 -19.13 -11.98 -7.30
N HIS A 72 -18.73 -11.22 -8.32
CA HIS A 72 -17.65 -10.26 -8.24
C HIS A 72 -17.98 -8.94 -8.95
N HIS A 73 -17.72 -7.82 -8.26
CA HIS A 73 -17.94 -6.46 -8.75
C HIS A 73 -16.62 -5.71 -8.91
N ILE A 74 -16.53 -4.90 -9.96
CA ILE A 74 -15.43 -3.94 -10.15
C ILE A 74 -16.03 -2.56 -9.96
N LEU A 75 -15.53 -1.83 -8.95
CA LEU A 75 -15.99 -0.49 -8.61
C LEU A 75 -14.92 0.54 -8.97
N ASP A 76 -15.30 1.55 -9.73
CA ASP A 76 -14.39 2.65 -10.11
C ASP A 76 -14.37 3.71 -9.01
N ILE A 77 -13.24 3.82 -8.33
CA ILE A 77 -13.01 4.79 -7.26
C ILE A 77 -11.77 5.63 -7.53
N ARG A 78 -11.41 5.80 -8.81
CA ARG A 78 -10.20 6.54 -9.20
C ARG A 78 -10.19 7.97 -8.70
N GLN A 79 -11.34 8.64 -8.72
CA GLN A 79 -11.44 10.02 -8.25
C GLN A 79 -11.22 10.10 -6.74
N GLU A 80 -11.89 9.27 -5.95
CA GLU A 80 -11.69 9.23 -4.50
C GLU A 80 -10.26 8.86 -4.12
N PHE A 81 -9.66 7.92 -4.84
CA PHE A 81 -8.25 7.54 -4.62
C PHE A 81 -7.30 8.70 -4.92
N LYS A 82 -7.53 9.44 -6.00
CA LYS A 82 -6.77 10.63 -6.36
C LYS A 82 -6.90 11.70 -5.28
N ASP A 83 -8.13 12.03 -4.87
CA ASP A 83 -8.41 13.12 -3.94
C ASP A 83 -7.89 12.84 -2.52
N THR A 84 -7.82 11.56 -2.13
CA THR A 84 -7.35 11.17 -0.79
C THR A 84 -5.90 10.72 -0.78
N VAL A 85 -5.58 9.63 -1.48
CA VAL A 85 -4.27 8.97 -1.35
C VAL A 85 -3.18 9.71 -2.13
N ILE A 86 -3.45 10.05 -3.41
CA ILE A 86 -2.44 10.70 -4.26
C ILE A 86 -2.22 12.14 -3.82
N THR A 87 -3.28 12.89 -3.54
CA THR A 87 -3.18 14.27 -3.05
C THR A 87 -2.43 14.35 -1.73
N ASN A 88 -2.71 13.43 -0.78
CA ASN A 88 -1.95 13.35 0.47
C ASN A 88 -0.46 13.03 0.20
N PHE A 89 -0.19 12.04 -0.66
CA PHE A 89 1.18 11.63 -1.01
C PHE A 89 2.00 12.82 -1.56
N ILE A 90 1.45 13.56 -2.50
CA ILE A 90 2.08 14.74 -3.07
C ILE A 90 2.26 15.81 -2.00
N GLY A 91 1.20 16.14 -1.25
CA GLY A 91 1.20 17.19 -0.23
C GLY A 91 2.23 16.94 0.87
N GLU A 92 2.42 15.70 1.32
CA GLU A 92 3.43 15.35 2.32
C GLU A 92 4.86 15.59 1.81
N TYR A 93 5.18 15.16 0.58
CA TYR A 93 6.49 15.43 0.00
C TYR A 93 6.75 16.92 -0.19
N LEU A 94 5.75 17.69 -0.63
CA LEU A 94 5.86 19.15 -0.79
C LEU A 94 5.98 19.89 0.55
N GLN A 95 5.69 19.23 1.66
CA GLN A 95 5.91 19.74 3.03
C GLN A 95 7.18 19.16 3.67
N GLY A 96 8.07 18.52 2.90
CA GLY A 96 9.31 17.92 3.39
C GLY A 96 9.11 16.68 4.27
N ARG A 97 7.92 16.07 4.24
CA ARG A 97 7.62 14.84 4.99
C ARG A 97 7.58 13.63 4.06
N THR A 98 7.87 12.47 4.60
CA THR A 98 7.78 11.21 3.84
C THR A 98 6.42 10.57 4.07
N PRO A 99 5.56 10.47 3.05
CA PRO A 99 4.22 9.88 3.18
C PRO A 99 4.27 8.36 3.31
N ASN A 100 3.24 7.81 3.94
CA ASN A 100 2.93 6.39 3.85
C ASN A 100 1.55 6.20 3.20
N PRO A 101 1.49 6.13 1.86
CA PRO A 101 0.21 6.07 1.16
C PRO A 101 -0.60 4.80 1.47
N CYS A 102 0.08 3.70 1.88
CA CYS A 102 -0.62 2.47 2.25
C CYS A 102 -1.44 2.62 3.53
N VAL A 103 -0.99 3.40 4.51
CA VAL A 103 -1.77 3.69 5.72
C VAL A 103 -3.02 4.49 5.37
N ILE A 104 -2.87 5.54 4.56
CA ILE A 104 -4.01 6.36 4.10
C ILE A 104 -4.98 5.52 3.26
N CYS A 105 -4.46 4.75 2.31
CA CYS A 105 -5.28 3.86 1.47
C CYS A 105 -6.07 2.84 2.33
N ASN A 106 -5.43 2.22 3.31
CA ASN A 106 -6.11 1.29 4.19
C ASN A 106 -7.23 1.98 4.98
N SER A 107 -6.97 3.13 5.61
CA SER A 107 -7.98 3.81 6.44
C SER A 107 -9.15 4.38 5.64
N THR A 108 -8.88 5.07 4.53
CA THR A 108 -9.91 5.81 3.78
C THR A 108 -10.57 4.96 2.68
N ILE A 109 -9.76 4.26 1.90
CA ILE A 109 -10.25 3.52 0.74
C ILE A 109 -10.65 2.10 1.15
N LYS A 110 -9.72 1.28 1.64
CA LYS A 110 -10.03 -0.12 1.89
C LYS A 110 -11.06 -0.28 2.99
N TRP A 111 -10.87 0.30 4.16
CA TRP A 111 -11.86 0.14 5.25
C TRP A 111 -13.02 1.12 5.16
N GLY A 112 -12.80 2.35 4.70
CA GLY A 112 -13.90 3.29 4.45
C GLY A 112 -14.87 2.73 3.41
N LYS A 113 -14.40 2.55 2.18
CA LYS A 113 -15.25 2.08 1.06
C LYS A 113 -15.69 0.62 1.20
N LEU A 114 -14.87 -0.29 1.76
CA LEU A 114 -15.32 -1.68 1.94
C LEU A 114 -16.48 -1.80 2.92
N ILE A 115 -16.49 -1.03 4.01
CA ILE A 115 -17.61 -1.03 4.96
C ILE A 115 -18.88 -0.46 4.31
N GLU A 116 -18.76 0.66 3.56
CA GLU A 116 -19.89 1.23 2.81
C GLU A 116 -20.44 0.18 1.82
N THR A 117 -19.59 -0.38 0.98
CA THR A 117 -19.97 -1.40 -0.02
C THR A 117 -20.54 -2.65 0.66
N ALA A 118 -19.99 -3.08 1.79
CA ALA A 118 -20.53 -4.21 2.55
C ALA A 118 -21.95 -3.93 3.07
N ASN A 119 -22.24 -2.70 3.50
CA ASN A 119 -23.59 -2.31 3.90
C ASN A 119 -24.57 -2.34 2.72
N GLU A 120 -24.17 -1.78 1.57
CA GLU A 120 -24.98 -1.78 0.34
C GLU A 120 -25.29 -3.20 -0.14
N MET A 121 -24.29 -4.09 -0.09
CA MET A 121 -24.40 -5.49 -0.51
C MET A 121 -24.90 -6.43 0.59
N ARG A 122 -25.29 -5.88 1.76
CA ARG A 122 -25.81 -6.64 2.90
C ARG A 122 -24.84 -7.74 3.37
N CYS A 123 -23.54 -7.41 3.45
CA CYS A 123 -22.53 -8.30 3.98
C CYS A 123 -22.29 -8.03 5.47
N ASP A 124 -22.22 -9.10 6.28
CA ASP A 124 -21.95 -9.02 7.72
C ASP A 124 -20.50 -8.58 7.99
N TYR A 125 -19.58 -9.07 7.17
CA TYR A 125 -18.13 -8.87 7.34
C TYR A 125 -17.49 -8.37 6.05
N ILE A 126 -16.30 -7.82 6.20
CA ILE A 126 -15.33 -7.60 5.11
C ILE A 126 -14.13 -8.50 5.33
N ALA A 127 -13.45 -8.90 4.26
CA ALA A 127 -12.23 -9.69 4.33
C ALA A 127 -11.19 -9.19 3.33
N THR A 128 -9.93 -9.34 3.72
CA THR A 128 -8.78 -8.97 2.88
C THR A 128 -7.68 -10.01 3.01
N GLY A 129 -6.77 -10.07 2.03
CA GLY A 129 -5.57 -10.92 2.08
C GLY A 129 -4.40 -10.36 2.91
N HIS A 130 -4.65 -9.54 3.95
CA HIS A 130 -3.59 -9.04 4.80
C HIS A 130 -3.11 -10.09 5.82
N TYR A 131 -1.79 -10.09 6.04
CA TYR A 131 -1.15 -10.88 7.11
C TYR A 131 -1.21 -10.11 8.43
N ALA A 132 -2.34 -10.23 9.10
CA ALA A 132 -2.62 -9.63 10.39
C ALA A 132 -3.59 -10.50 11.16
N ARG A 133 -3.69 -10.34 12.48
CA ARG A 133 -4.63 -11.05 13.35
C ARG A 133 -5.42 -10.07 14.21
N ILE A 134 -6.61 -10.47 14.62
CA ILE A 134 -7.43 -9.72 15.57
C ILE A 134 -7.50 -10.49 16.88
N GLY A 135 -7.04 -9.86 17.97
CA GLY A 135 -7.18 -10.35 19.32
C GLY A 135 -8.35 -9.67 20.04
N HIS A 136 -8.79 -10.31 21.14
CA HIS A 136 -9.80 -9.76 22.04
C HIS A 136 -9.25 -9.72 23.47
N GLN A 137 -9.40 -8.60 24.13
CA GLN A 137 -9.06 -8.44 25.54
C GLN A 137 -9.91 -7.33 26.14
N ASP A 138 -10.46 -7.57 27.32
CA ASP A 138 -11.27 -6.61 28.09
C ASP A 138 -12.38 -5.92 27.27
N GLY A 139 -13.09 -6.72 26.45
CA GLY A 139 -14.17 -6.23 25.58
C GLY A 139 -13.72 -5.43 24.36
N ARG A 140 -12.42 -5.28 24.14
CA ARG A 140 -11.85 -4.57 22.99
C ARG A 140 -11.21 -5.52 21.99
N ARG A 141 -11.24 -5.15 20.73
CA ARG A 141 -10.47 -5.79 19.66
C ARG A 141 -9.17 -5.05 19.44
N TYR A 142 -8.10 -5.78 19.14
CA TYR A 142 -6.80 -5.20 18.85
C TYR A 142 -6.09 -5.98 17.76
N LEU A 143 -5.21 -5.30 17.03
CA LEU A 143 -4.38 -5.92 16.00
C LEU A 143 -3.23 -6.69 16.65
N ARG A 144 -2.97 -7.88 16.13
CA ARG A 144 -1.80 -8.71 16.45
C ARG A 144 -1.03 -8.98 15.16
N LYS A 145 0.27 -9.06 15.27
CA LYS A 145 1.12 -9.46 14.15
C LYS A 145 0.68 -10.80 13.57
N GLY A 146 0.76 -10.93 12.25
CA GLY A 146 0.57 -12.20 11.56
C GLY A 146 1.53 -13.28 12.08
N ALA A 147 1.24 -14.55 11.80
CA ALA A 147 2.14 -15.67 12.13
C ALA A 147 3.48 -15.56 11.37
N ASP A 148 3.43 -15.14 10.11
CA ASP A 148 4.61 -14.81 9.32
C ASP A 148 5.09 -13.38 9.63
N LEU A 149 6.09 -13.26 10.51
CA LEU A 149 6.66 -11.97 10.88
C LEU A 149 7.34 -11.24 9.71
N SER A 150 7.80 -11.99 8.69
CA SER A 150 8.42 -11.40 7.48
C SER A 150 7.38 -10.77 6.54
N LYS A 151 6.11 -11.13 6.70
CA LYS A 151 4.96 -10.64 5.92
C LYS A 151 3.97 -9.84 6.76
N ASP A 152 4.27 -9.57 8.03
CA ASP A 152 3.39 -8.80 8.90
C ASP A 152 3.03 -7.43 8.30
N GLN A 153 1.74 -7.14 8.24
CA GLN A 153 1.20 -5.92 7.66
C GLN A 153 0.46 -5.04 8.68
N THR A 154 0.54 -5.35 9.96
CA THR A 154 -0.14 -4.59 11.02
C THR A 154 0.28 -3.13 11.08
N TYR A 155 1.53 -2.82 10.68
CA TYR A 155 2.02 -1.45 10.57
C TYR A 155 1.16 -0.56 9.66
N PHE A 156 0.54 -1.13 8.62
CA PHE A 156 -0.31 -0.38 7.69
C PHE A 156 -1.77 -0.29 8.14
N LEU A 157 -2.13 -0.91 9.28
CA LEU A 157 -3.51 -1.10 9.76
C LEU A 157 -3.80 -0.40 11.10
N TRP A 158 -2.84 0.30 11.67
CA TRP A 158 -2.95 0.90 13.02
C TRP A 158 -4.08 1.91 13.17
N THR A 159 -4.57 2.47 12.07
CA THR A 159 -5.68 3.44 12.03
C THR A 159 -7.07 2.81 12.12
N LEU A 160 -7.18 1.47 12.09
CA LEU A 160 -8.47 0.79 12.12
C LEU A 160 -9.19 0.99 13.45
N THR A 161 -10.46 1.40 13.36
CA THR A 161 -11.32 1.61 14.53
C THR A 161 -11.84 0.30 15.12
N GLN A 162 -12.44 0.36 16.31
CA GLN A 162 -13.11 -0.80 16.92
C GLN A 162 -14.25 -1.33 16.04
N GLU A 163 -14.97 -0.45 15.38
CA GLU A 163 -16.02 -0.82 14.41
C GLU A 163 -15.42 -1.58 13.23
N ASN A 164 -14.38 -1.03 12.59
CA ASN A 164 -13.67 -1.72 11.49
C ASN A 164 -13.21 -3.11 11.92
N LEU A 165 -12.51 -3.22 13.06
CA LEU A 165 -12.01 -4.49 13.58
C LEU A 165 -13.12 -5.49 13.89
N SER A 166 -14.31 -5.00 14.30
CA SER A 166 -15.45 -5.88 14.61
C SER A 166 -16.04 -6.59 13.39
N ARG A 167 -15.85 -6.00 12.22
CA ARG A 167 -16.40 -6.47 10.95
C ARG A 167 -15.33 -7.01 9.99
N THR A 168 -14.08 -7.11 10.42
CA THR A 168 -12.96 -7.53 9.57
C THR A 168 -12.55 -8.97 9.83
N LEU A 169 -12.30 -9.71 8.76
CA LEU A 169 -11.68 -11.03 8.78
C LEU A 169 -10.32 -10.95 8.06
N PHE A 170 -9.30 -11.56 8.69
CA PHE A 170 -7.97 -11.75 8.13
C PHE A 170 -7.67 -13.25 8.00
N PRO A 171 -8.13 -13.92 6.92
CA PRO A 171 -8.01 -15.38 6.81
C PRO A 171 -6.56 -15.89 6.79
N LEU A 172 -5.62 -15.03 6.35
CA LEU A 172 -4.19 -15.38 6.25
C LEU A 172 -3.41 -15.14 7.53
N GLY A 173 -4.03 -14.61 8.58
CA GLY A 173 -3.33 -14.17 9.79
C GLY A 173 -2.52 -15.26 10.51
N GLU A 174 -2.96 -16.51 10.46
CA GLU A 174 -2.29 -17.65 11.09
C GLU A 174 -1.39 -18.45 10.13
N LEU A 175 -1.23 -17.99 8.87
CA LEU A 175 -0.48 -18.69 7.85
C LEU A 175 0.82 -17.96 7.50
N THR A 176 1.83 -18.75 7.12
CA THR A 176 3.03 -18.26 6.47
C THR A 176 2.79 -18.09 4.96
N LYS A 177 3.61 -17.27 4.31
CA LYS A 177 3.55 -17.12 2.84
C LYS A 177 3.80 -18.43 2.09
N THR A 178 4.63 -19.29 2.65
CA THR A 178 4.90 -20.62 2.09
C THR A 178 3.65 -21.49 2.12
N GLU A 179 2.92 -21.51 3.22
CA GLU A 179 1.65 -22.23 3.34
C GLU A 179 0.59 -21.69 2.38
N VAL A 180 0.48 -20.35 2.25
CA VAL A 180 -0.42 -19.71 1.28
C VAL A 180 -0.09 -20.13 -0.15
N ARG A 181 1.18 -20.20 -0.53
CA ARG A 181 1.61 -20.72 -1.84
C ARG A 181 1.27 -22.19 -2.03
N GLN A 182 1.44 -23.01 -0.99
CA GLN A 182 1.12 -24.43 -1.03
C GLN A 182 -0.39 -24.64 -1.21
N ILE A 183 -1.22 -23.92 -0.46
CA ILE A 183 -2.70 -23.99 -0.58
C ILE A 183 -3.12 -23.63 -2.03
N ALA A 184 -2.59 -22.57 -2.60
CA ALA A 184 -2.88 -22.20 -3.98
C ALA A 184 -2.46 -23.31 -4.97
N PHE A 185 -1.30 -23.93 -4.77
CA PHE A 185 -0.82 -25.02 -5.60
C PHE A 185 -1.72 -26.26 -5.50
N ASP A 186 -2.10 -26.67 -4.29
CA ASP A 186 -2.93 -27.84 -4.03
C ASP A 186 -4.34 -27.70 -4.64
N HIS A 187 -4.83 -26.46 -4.75
CA HIS A 187 -6.10 -26.14 -5.44
C HIS A 187 -5.96 -25.97 -6.96
N GLY A 188 -4.80 -26.31 -7.55
CA GLY A 188 -4.58 -26.25 -8.99
C GLY A 188 -4.17 -24.88 -9.54
N TYR A 189 -3.90 -23.90 -8.70
CA TYR A 189 -3.46 -22.56 -9.11
C TYR A 189 -1.93 -22.44 -9.15
N GLU A 190 -1.28 -23.34 -9.87
CA GLU A 190 0.19 -23.42 -9.96
C GLU A 190 0.84 -22.11 -10.46
N LYS A 191 0.25 -21.48 -11.48
CA LYS A 191 0.76 -20.20 -12.00
C LYS A 191 0.70 -19.09 -10.97
N LEU A 192 -0.39 -19.05 -10.20
CA LEU A 192 -0.62 -18.06 -9.14
C LEU A 192 0.34 -18.29 -7.97
N SER A 193 0.61 -19.56 -7.61
CA SER A 193 1.54 -19.89 -6.52
C SER A 193 2.99 -19.45 -6.80
N LYS A 194 3.36 -19.33 -8.07
CA LYS A 194 4.69 -18.88 -8.54
C LYS A 194 4.77 -17.39 -8.85
N LYS A 195 3.64 -16.68 -8.85
CA LYS A 195 3.58 -15.23 -9.14
C LYS A 195 4.39 -14.42 -8.13
N GLY A 196 5.17 -13.46 -8.62
CA GLY A 196 5.92 -12.51 -7.80
C GLY A 196 4.99 -11.60 -7.01
N GLU A 197 5.52 -11.03 -5.96
CA GLU A 197 4.80 -10.07 -5.12
C GLU A 197 5.07 -8.64 -5.59
N SER A 198 4.05 -7.78 -5.53
CA SER A 198 4.24 -6.34 -5.69
C SER A 198 4.74 -5.76 -4.37
N GLN A 199 5.95 -5.20 -4.36
CA GLN A 199 6.57 -4.59 -3.17
C GLN A 199 6.59 -3.06 -3.23
N GLU A 200 6.06 -2.48 -4.33
CA GLU A 200 6.16 -1.05 -4.63
C GLU A 200 4.83 -0.34 -4.38
N ILE A 201 4.88 0.99 -4.35
CA ILE A 201 3.68 1.82 -4.28
C ILE A 201 2.85 1.58 -5.54
N CYS A 202 1.60 1.14 -5.38
CA CYS A 202 0.78 0.60 -6.47
C CYS A 202 0.53 1.58 -7.64
N PHE A 203 0.58 2.89 -7.40
CA PHE A 203 0.40 3.93 -8.42
C PHE A 203 1.73 4.53 -8.93
N ILE A 204 2.88 3.99 -8.51
CA ILE A 204 4.22 4.38 -8.97
C ILE A 204 4.93 3.12 -9.52
N PRO A 205 4.68 2.76 -10.79
CA PRO A 205 5.08 1.47 -11.35
C PRO A 205 6.60 1.26 -11.45
N ASP A 206 7.35 2.35 -11.61
CA ASP A 206 8.80 2.30 -11.78
C ASP A 206 9.57 2.60 -10.48
N ASN A 207 8.85 2.66 -9.35
CA ASN A 207 9.38 3.03 -8.03
C ASN A 207 10.14 4.39 -8.03
N ASP A 208 9.84 5.24 -9.02
CA ASP A 208 10.40 6.58 -9.13
C ASP A 208 9.35 7.64 -8.77
N TYR A 209 9.20 7.87 -7.47
CA TYR A 209 8.28 8.88 -6.97
C TYR A 209 8.68 10.31 -7.38
N ARG A 210 9.94 10.55 -7.72
CA ARG A 210 10.43 11.87 -8.14
C ARG A 210 9.88 12.25 -9.51
N THR A 211 9.96 11.33 -10.45
CA THR A 211 9.32 11.49 -11.77
C THR A 211 7.82 11.66 -11.62
N PHE A 212 7.18 10.83 -10.75
CA PHE A 212 5.76 10.97 -10.46
C PHE A 212 5.40 12.37 -9.92
N LEU A 213 6.15 12.92 -8.96
CA LEU A 213 5.92 14.28 -8.43
C LEU A 213 6.07 15.34 -9.54
N ALA A 214 7.11 15.22 -10.36
CA ALA A 214 7.34 16.17 -11.46
C ALA A 214 6.23 16.15 -12.52
N GLU A 215 5.60 15.00 -12.76
CA GLU A 215 4.47 14.86 -13.69
C GLU A 215 3.13 15.35 -13.09
N GLN A 216 2.94 15.22 -11.78
CA GLN A 216 1.68 15.56 -11.12
C GLN A 216 1.59 17.00 -10.63
N VAL A 217 2.73 17.68 -10.42
CA VAL A 217 2.78 19.03 -9.87
C VAL A 217 3.12 20.03 -10.95
N GLU A 218 2.22 20.98 -11.17
CA GLU A 218 2.41 22.05 -12.15
C GLU A 218 3.60 22.94 -11.78
N ASN A 219 4.47 23.21 -12.76
CA ASN A 219 5.70 24.02 -12.61
C ASN A 219 6.63 23.48 -11.49
N TYR A 220 6.70 22.14 -11.34
CA TYR A 220 7.47 21.48 -10.28
C TYR A 220 8.92 21.96 -10.21
N THR A 221 9.62 21.98 -11.34
CA THR A 221 11.03 22.38 -11.41
C THR A 221 11.27 23.86 -11.05
N GLU A 222 10.32 24.74 -11.34
CA GLU A 222 10.40 26.16 -10.98
C GLU A 222 10.15 26.37 -9.49
N LYS A 223 9.18 25.65 -8.91
CA LYS A 223 8.78 25.78 -7.50
C LYS A 223 9.74 25.05 -6.55
N TYR A 224 10.24 23.89 -6.96
CA TYR A 224 11.00 22.96 -6.13
C TYR A 224 12.36 22.62 -6.77
N GLY A 225 12.99 23.61 -7.41
CA GLY A 225 14.28 23.49 -8.07
C GLY A 225 15.46 23.28 -7.11
N PRO A 226 16.70 23.45 -7.60
CA PRO A 226 17.90 23.19 -6.82
C PRO A 226 17.94 23.93 -5.48
N GLY A 227 18.45 23.26 -4.45
CA GLY A 227 18.67 23.79 -3.10
C GLY A 227 19.98 23.29 -2.51
N ASN A 228 20.18 23.47 -1.22
CA ASN A 228 21.47 23.19 -0.58
C ASN A 228 21.41 22.02 0.41
N PHE A 229 22.42 21.16 0.35
CA PHE A 229 22.78 20.31 1.49
C PHE A 229 23.63 21.13 2.46
N VAL A 230 23.28 21.06 3.75
CA VAL A 230 24.00 21.73 4.83
C VAL A 230 24.34 20.73 5.95
N ASP A 231 25.37 21.02 6.72
CA ASP A 231 25.67 20.30 7.96
C ASP A 231 25.00 20.96 9.18
N THR A 232 25.19 20.37 10.37
CA THR A 232 24.63 20.86 11.63
C THR A 232 25.14 22.23 12.07
N SER A 233 26.21 22.75 11.46
CA SER A 233 26.71 24.12 11.67
C SER A 233 26.11 25.12 10.66
N GLY A 234 25.30 24.66 9.71
CA GLY A 234 24.76 25.46 8.62
C GLY A 234 25.74 25.62 7.43
N LYS A 235 26.88 24.94 7.45
CA LYS A 235 27.85 25.01 6.34
C LYS A 235 27.29 24.26 5.13
N ARG A 236 27.33 24.91 3.96
CA ARG A 236 26.94 24.29 2.69
C ARG A 236 27.92 23.16 2.33
N LEU A 237 27.35 21.97 2.07
CA LEU A 237 28.08 20.76 1.67
C LEU A 237 27.98 20.49 0.16
N GLY A 238 26.94 20.98 -0.48
CA GLY A 238 26.69 20.78 -1.90
C GLY A 238 25.31 21.25 -2.31
N GLU A 239 24.92 20.95 -3.55
CA GLU A 239 23.63 21.30 -4.12
C GLU A 239 22.79 20.04 -4.32
N HIS A 240 21.47 20.15 -4.15
CA HIS A 240 20.51 19.09 -4.42
C HIS A 240 19.45 19.51 -5.45
N LYS A 241 18.71 18.54 -5.99
CA LYS A 241 17.72 18.72 -7.06
C LYS A 241 16.33 19.18 -6.58
N GLY A 242 16.24 19.82 -5.42
CA GLY A 242 14.98 20.18 -4.76
C GLY A 242 14.65 19.24 -3.60
N TYR A 243 14.29 19.82 -2.45
CA TYR A 243 14.08 19.05 -1.21
C TYR A 243 13.03 17.93 -1.33
N PRO A 244 11.94 18.00 -2.13
CA PRO A 244 10.98 16.92 -2.19
C PRO A 244 11.52 15.62 -2.78
N ASN A 245 12.71 15.67 -3.39
CA ASN A 245 13.38 14.48 -3.95
C ASN A 245 14.14 13.68 -2.90
N TYR A 246 14.08 14.06 -1.62
CA TYR A 246 14.84 13.44 -0.55
C TYR A 246 13.94 12.98 0.60
N THR A 247 14.44 12.04 1.38
CA THR A 247 13.71 11.41 2.48
C THR A 247 14.61 11.36 3.71
N ILE A 248 14.08 11.61 4.90
CA ILE A 248 14.81 11.46 6.16
C ILE A 248 15.33 10.02 6.29
N GLY A 249 16.59 9.87 6.68
CA GLY A 249 17.33 8.61 6.72
C GLY A 249 18.00 8.21 5.41
N GLN A 250 17.76 8.95 4.31
CA GLN A 250 18.38 8.66 3.02
C GLN A 250 19.90 8.86 3.06
N ARG A 251 20.64 7.84 2.61
CA ARG A 251 22.10 7.87 2.48
C ARG A 251 22.55 7.82 1.03
N LYS A 252 21.88 7.02 0.20
CA LYS A 252 22.25 6.83 -1.21
C LYS A 252 21.56 7.85 -2.11
N GLY A 253 22.20 8.18 -3.24
CA GLY A 253 21.59 9.05 -4.24
C GLY A 253 21.59 10.54 -3.86
N LEU A 254 22.45 10.97 -2.93
CA LEU A 254 22.60 12.40 -2.59
C LEU A 254 23.31 13.19 -3.71
N GLY A 255 24.14 12.51 -4.53
CA GLY A 255 24.83 13.16 -5.65
C GLY A 255 26.03 14.01 -5.25
N ILE A 256 26.48 13.91 -3.99
CA ILE A 256 27.65 14.64 -3.46
C ILE A 256 28.67 13.66 -2.88
N ALA A 257 29.96 13.98 -3.00
CA ALA A 257 31.06 13.20 -2.47
C ALA A 257 31.61 13.88 -1.21
N LEU A 258 31.36 13.30 -0.04
CA LEU A 258 31.72 13.89 1.26
C LEU A 258 32.81 13.11 2.00
N GLY A 259 33.38 12.06 1.38
CA GLY A 259 34.44 11.26 1.96
C GLY A 259 33.99 10.31 3.09
N GLN A 260 32.79 10.48 3.61
CA GLN A 260 32.17 9.65 4.64
C GLN A 260 30.67 9.50 4.40
N PRO A 261 30.04 8.44 4.91
CA PRO A 261 28.60 8.28 4.83
C PRO A 261 27.86 9.43 5.54
N MET A 262 26.90 10.03 4.83
CA MET A 262 26.03 11.07 5.39
C MET A 262 24.58 10.66 5.15
N PHE A 263 23.69 11.09 6.05
CA PHE A 263 22.26 10.81 6.04
C PHE A 263 21.47 12.11 6.08
N VAL A 264 20.36 12.16 5.38
CA VAL A 264 19.39 13.24 5.54
C VAL A 264 18.72 13.09 6.90
N ILE A 265 18.89 14.05 7.79
CA ILE A 265 18.30 14.02 9.14
C ILE A 265 17.15 15.01 9.33
N ALA A 266 17.10 16.05 8.48
CA ALA A 266 16.00 17.00 8.43
C ALA A 266 15.86 17.56 7.02
N ILE A 267 14.65 18.01 6.69
CA ILE A 267 14.29 18.70 5.45
C ILE A 267 13.60 20.00 5.86
N HIS A 268 14.04 21.11 5.30
CA HIS A 268 13.54 22.46 5.56
C HIS A 268 12.95 23.04 4.28
N PRO A 269 11.63 22.92 4.06
CA PRO A 269 10.96 23.43 2.87
C PRO A 269 11.07 24.93 2.68
N GLU A 270 11.06 25.67 3.79
CA GLU A 270 11.03 27.15 3.83
C GLU A 270 12.26 27.82 3.21
N ASP A 271 13.41 27.16 3.26
CA ASP A 271 14.67 27.66 2.69
C ASP A 271 15.30 26.70 1.65
N ASN A 272 14.55 25.65 1.28
CA ASN A 272 14.96 24.62 0.33
C ASN A 272 16.30 23.97 0.72
N THR A 273 16.44 23.56 2.00
CA THR A 273 17.65 22.89 2.49
C THR A 273 17.37 21.48 3.00
N CYS A 274 18.39 20.61 2.84
CA CYS A 274 18.42 19.28 3.44
C CYS A 274 19.62 19.20 4.40
N LEU A 275 19.34 18.93 5.66
CA LEU A 275 20.37 18.80 6.70
C LEU A 275 20.97 17.40 6.68
N LEU A 276 22.30 17.32 6.59
CA LEU A 276 23.03 16.06 6.57
C LEU A 276 23.85 15.86 7.85
N TYR A 277 23.92 14.60 8.30
CA TYR A 277 24.75 14.18 9.42
C TYR A 277 25.32 12.78 9.20
N THR A 278 26.36 12.43 9.95
CA THR A 278 27.06 11.13 9.83
C THR A 278 26.30 9.96 10.43
N SER A 279 25.32 10.22 11.32
CA SER A 279 24.37 9.24 11.85
C SER A 279 22.98 9.42 11.21
N PRO A 280 22.17 8.36 11.03
CA PRO A 280 20.81 8.44 10.52
C PRO A 280 19.82 9.07 11.50
N SER A 281 20.19 9.19 12.76
CA SER A 281 19.38 9.81 13.82
C SER A 281 20.22 10.79 14.65
N PRO A 282 19.70 11.98 14.98
CA PRO A 282 20.40 12.91 15.87
C PRO A 282 20.54 12.41 17.31
N ARG A 283 19.95 11.26 17.63
CA ARG A 283 20.01 10.65 18.98
C ARG A 283 20.99 9.48 19.10
N ASP A 284 21.66 9.10 18.01
CA ASP A 284 22.63 7.98 17.96
C ASP A 284 24.06 8.50 18.06
#